data_76c5601f46dd7dee441c95d2f17b6304
#
_entry.id   76c5601f46dd7dee441c95d2f17b6304
#
_cell.length_a   1.000
_cell.length_b   1.000
_cell.length_c   1.000
_cell.angle_alpha   90.00
_cell.angle_beta   90.00
_cell.angle_gamma   90.00
#
_symmetry.space_group_name_H-M   'P 1'
#
loop_
_entity.id
_entity.type
_entity.pdbx_description
1 polymer ?
#
loop_
_entity_poly.entity_id
_entity_poly.type
_entity_poly.pdbx_seq_one_letter_code
_entity_poly.pdbx_strand_id
1 'polypeptide(L)'
;MKFNQILPVIAIYVVALGGCSNTTPDYSEFYKDPETVKEEDPSLNDNQIKVMSFNIRYYNTNDTGDKSWETRTTAFIPMIEDQKPTVIGIQEARPPQLKWLEENWKDYGYIGKGRRANNANNDEFVPIFYRKKAVELVKWDCFWLSETPDVPGSQGWDNTVPRVATWAIFKHIASGKKFFFINTHIDVGSTIAPGKSMEVIVNKMSELNPEGLPMLLTA
;
A
#
# COMPACT_ATOMS: atom_id res chain seq x y z
N MET A 1 23.34 -5.12 -24.56
CA MET A 1 22.03 -4.94 -23.90
C MET A 1 21.88 -3.48 -23.56
N LYS A 2 20.95 -2.78 -24.18
CA LYS A 2 20.69 -1.36 -23.91
C LYS A 2 19.75 -1.26 -22.71
N PHE A 3 20.28 -0.92 -21.54
CA PHE A 3 19.48 -0.41 -20.43
C PHE A 3 18.97 0.97 -20.84
N ASN A 4 17.75 1.06 -21.31
CA ASN A 4 17.14 2.34 -21.59
C ASN A 4 15.79 2.45 -20.91
N GLN A 5 15.78 3.43 -20.02
CA GLN A 5 14.64 4.11 -19.42
C GLN A 5 14.03 3.45 -18.17
N ILE A 6 14.78 3.58 -17.09
CA ILE A 6 14.23 3.64 -15.74
C ILE A 6 13.27 4.83 -15.69
N LEU A 7 11.99 4.59 -15.37
CA LEU A 7 11.10 5.66 -14.93
C LEU A 7 11.77 6.31 -13.72
N PRO A 8 12.05 7.60 -13.71
CA PRO A 8 12.53 8.23 -12.49
C PRO A 8 11.45 8.11 -11.42
N VAL A 9 11.72 7.27 -10.41
CA VAL A 9 10.90 7.22 -9.20
C VAL A 9 11.31 8.43 -8.38
N ILE A 10 10.46 9.42 -8.33
CA ILE A 10 10.68 10.61 -7.49
C ILE A 10 9.65 10.56 -6.35
N ALA A 11 10.18 10.51 -5.17
CA ALA A 11 9.53 10.55 -3.86
C ALA A 11 8.82 9.27 -3.42
N ILE A 12 9.55 8.45 -2.64
CA ILE A 12 8.95 7.50 -1.71
C ILE A 12 8.71 8.27 -0.41
N TYR A 13 7.46 8.59 -0.10
CA TYR A 13 7.08 9.06 1.23
C TYR A 13 6.67 7.86 2.06
N VAL A 14 7.50 7.50 3.02
CA VAL A 14 7.13 6.53 4.06
C VAL A 14 6.50 7.33 5.19
N VAL A 15 5.18 7.30 5.29
CA VAL A 15 4.49 7.79 6.48
C VAL A 15 4.27 6.60 7.40
N ALA A 16 5.18 6.38 8.33
CA ALA A 16 5.02 5.39 9.38
C ALA A 16 4.25 6.02 10.55
N LEU A 17 2.93 5.86 10.58
CA LEU A 17 2.14 6.16 11.76
C LEU A 17 2.15 4.93 12.69
N GLY A 18 3.04 4.89 13.65
CA GLY A 18 2.95 3.89 14.68
C GLY A 18 4.25 3.32 15.21
N GLY A 19 5.09 4.16 15.75
CA GLY A 19 6.07 3.75 16.74
C GLY A 19 5.44 3.84 18.14
N CYS A 20 5.65 2.86 18.99
CA CYS A 20 5.38 2.98 20.43
C CYS A 20 6.34 4.00 21.05
N SER A 21 6.08 5.28 20.88
CA SER A 21 6.71 6.32 21.66
C SER A 21 5.62 7.14 22.35
N ASN A 22 5.83 7.46 23.62
CA ASN A 22 4.92 8.28 24.43
C ASN A 22 4.96 9.77 24.09
N THR A 23 5.52 10.14 22.94
CA THR A 23 5.53 11.52 22.44
C THR A 23 4.51 11.63 21.33
N THR A 24 3.59 12.56 21.45
CA THR A 24 2.68 12.93 20.36
C THR A 24 3.53 13.41 19.18
N PRO A 25 3.46 12.78 17.99
CA PRO A 25 4.18 13.27 16.84
C PRO A 25 3.68 14.67 16.51
N ASP A 26 4.60 15.59 16.27
CA ASP A 26 4.26 16.92 15.75
C ASP A 26 4.03 16.78 14.23
N TYR A 27 2.79 16.91 13.82
CA TYR A 27 2.37 16.87 12.40
C TYR A 27 2.24 18.27 11.78
N SER A 28 2.62 19.34 12.51
CA SER A 28 2.40 20.71 12.06
C SER A 28 3.10 21.03 10.73
N GLU A 29 4.22 20.37 10.43
CA GLU A 29 4.93 20.54 9.14
C GLU A 29 4.20 19.89 7.94
N PHE A 30 3.21 19.02 8.19
CA PHE A 30 2.38 18.39 7.14
C PHE A 30 1.06 19.14 6.92
N TYR A 31 0.70 20.05 7.81
CA TYR A 31 -0.48 20.91 7.68
C TYR A 31 -0.11 22.18 6.93
N LYS A 32 -0.32 22.18 5.62
CA LYS A 32 -0.34 23.43 4.86
C LYS A 32 -1.72 24.03 4.93
N ASP A 33 -1.77 25.37 5.03
CA ASP A 33 -3.00 26.15 5.02
C ASP A 33 -3.87 25.74 3.80
N PRO A 34 -5.16 25.42 3.99
CA PRO A 34 -6.07 25.02 2.90
C PRO A 34 -6.13 25.97 1.71
N GLU A 35 -5.80 27.26 1.91
CA GLU A 35 -5.76 28.26 0.84
C GLU A 35 -4.58 28.07 -0.15
N THR A 36 -3.64 27.15 0.15
CA THR A 36 -2.46 26.90 -0.70
C THR A 36 -2.54 25.64 -1.55
N VAL A 37 -3.66 24.91 -1.53
CA VAL A 37 -3.83 23.66 -2.29
C VAL A 37 -3.91 23.97 -3.79
N LYS A 38 -2.84 23.72 -4.52
CA LYS A 38 -2.82 23.78 -5.99
C LYS A 38 -3.53 22.54 -6.55
N GLU A 39 -4.41 22.74 -7.55
CA GLU A 39 -5.23 21.66 -8.15
C GLU A 39 -4.41 20.52 -8.78
N GLU A 40 -3.17 20.76 -9.16
CA GLU A 40 -2.24 19.75 -9.70
C GLU A 40 -0.93 19.79 -8.93
N ASP A 41 -0.26 18.63 -8.76
CA ASP A 41 1.10 18.59 -8.26
C ASP A 41 2.05 18.97 -9.42
N PRO A 42 2.52 20.23 -9.48
CA PRO A 42 3.32 20.70 -10.61
C PRO A 42 4.71 20.08 -10.67
N SER A 43 5.08 19.27 -9.67
CA SER A 43 6.35 18.56 -9.62
C SER A 43 6.38 17.28 -10.42
N LEU A 44 5.20 16.74 -10.80
CA LEU A 44 5.11 15.49 -11.57
C LEU A 44 4.88 15.79 -13.06
N ASN A 45 5.73 15.20 -13.90
CA ASN A 45 5.52 15.18 -15.34
C ASN A 45 4.87 13.85 -15.78
N ASP A 46 4.46 13.76 -17.05
CA ASP A 46 3.77 12.61 -17.65
C ASP A 46 4.54 11.27 -17.57
N ASN A 47 5.79 11.27 -17.11
CA ASN A 47 6.60 10.07 -16.93
C ASN A 47 6.83 9.72 -15.46
N GLN A 48 6.18 10.39 -14.53
CA GLN A 48 6.37 10.21 -13.09
C GLN A 48 5.11 9.67 -12.43
N ILE A 49 5.30 8.88 -11.39
CA ILE A 49 4.25 8.40 -10.49
C ILE A 49 4.65 8.72 -9.05
N LYS A 50 3.68 9.08 -8.24
CA LYS A 50 3.87 9.23 -6.79
C LYS A 50 3.40 7.96 -6.10
N VAL A 51 4.28 7.37 -5.29
CA VAL A 51 4.01 6.13 -4.54
C VAL A 51 3.98 6.45 -3.06
N MET A 52 3.01 5.91 -2.35
CA MET A 52 2.89 6.00 -0.89
C MET A 52 2.87 4.60 -0.28
N SER A 53 3.61 4.39 0.81
CA SER A 53 3.42 3.26 1.74
C SER A 53 2.76 3.80 3.00
N PHE A 54 1.66 3.18 3.44
CA PHE A 54 0.86 3.73 4.52
C PHE A 54 0.27 2.65 5.43
N ASN A 55 0.92 2.40 6.57
CA ASN A 55 0.31 1.60 7.62
C ASN A 55 -0.75 2.43 8.34
N ILE A 56 -2.02 2.07 8.15
CA ILE A 56 -3.15 2.81 8.75
C ILE A 56 -3.50 2.33 10.15
N ARG A 57 -2.78 1.36 10.70
CA ARG A 57 -3.10 0.67 11.96
C ARG A 57 -4.53 0.11 11.97
N TYR A 58 -4.69 -1.18 12.20
CA TYR A 58 -5.99 -1.82 12.23
C TYR A 58 -6.92 -1.17 13.28
N TYR A 59 -8.24 -1.24 13.01
CA TYR A 59 -9.24 -0.79 13.95
C TYR A 59 -9.16 -1.59 15.26
N ASN A 60 -8.99 -0.88 16.36
CA ASN A 60 -8.87 -1.45 17.71
C ASN A 60 -9.64 -0.58 18.69
N THR A 61 -10.64 -1.17 19.35
CA THR A 61 -11.49 -0.49 20.35
C THR A 61 -10.73 0.01 21.58
N ASN A 62 -9.52 -0.49 21.81
CA ASN A 62 -8.65 -0.01 22.90
C ASN A 62 -7.85 1.26 22.51
N ASP A 63 -7.86 1.65 21.24
CA ASP A 63 -7.23 2.89 20.79
C ASP A 63 -8.18 4.07 21.10
N THR A 64 -7.76 4.94 22.03
CA THR A 64 -8.54 6.11 22.48
C THR A 64 -7.83 7.42 22.19
N GLY A 65 -8.56 8.54 22.21
CA GLY A 65 -8.02 9.87 21.93
C GLY A 65 -7.41 9.94 20.53
N ASP A 66 -6.23 10.51 20.41
CA ASP A 66 -5.53 10.70 19.12
C ASP A 66 -5.19 9.39 18.40
N LYS A 67 -5.20 8.25 19.11
CA LYS A 67 -4.96 6.94 18.54
C LYS A 67 -6.22 6.29 17.95
N SER A 68 -7.41 6.80 18.28
CA SER A 68 -8.67 6.21 17.78
C SER A 68 -8.75 6.32 16.25
N TRP A 69 -9.46 5.38 15.64
CA TRP A 69 -9.68 5.40 14.18
C TRP A 69 -10.36 6.71 13.75
N GLU A 70 -11.36 7.12 14.49
CA GLU A 70 -12.17 8.32 14.22
C GLU A 70 -11.31 9.60 14.19
N THR A 71 -10.37 9.73 15.13
CA THR A 71 -9.45 10.88 15.17
C THR A 71 -8.43 10.81 14.04
N ARG A 72 -7.83 9.65 13.81
CA ARG A 72 -6.81 9.49 12.74
C ARG A 72 -7.37 9.78 11.34
N THR A 73 -8.62 9.41 11.08
CA THR A 73 -9.26 9.65 9.78
C THR A 73 -9.42 11.12 9.45
N THR A 74 -9.46 12.02 10.44
CA THR A 74 -9.54 13.46 10.19
C THR A 74 -8.33 13.99 9.40
N ALA A 75 -7.17 13.35 9.52
CA ALA A 75 -5.96 13.70 8.79
C ALA A 75 -5.85 12.99 7.41
N PHE A 76 -6.60 11.90 7.18
CA PHE A 76 -6.43 11.10 5.98
C PHE A 76 -6.96 11.78 4.71
N ILE A 77 -8.09 12.50 4.81
CA ILE A 77 -8.67 13.20 3.67
C ILE A 77 -7.74 14.33 3.21
N PRO A 78 -7.37 15.31 4.06
CA PRO A 78 -6.49 16.40 3.64
C PRO A 78 -5.12 15.87 3.17
N MET A 79 -4.57 14.83 3.78
CA MET A 79 -3.31 14.23 3.34
C MET A 79 -3.42 13.67 1.91
N ILE A 80 -4.47 12.93 1.58
CA ILE A 80 -4.66 12.37 0.24
C ILE A 80 -4.95 13.46 -0.79
N GLU A 81 -5.70 14.49 -0.42
CA GLU A 81 -5.98 15.63 -1.29
C GLU A 81 -4.73 16.46 -1.58
N ASP A 82 -3.84 16.64 -0.60
CA ASP A 82 -2.55 17.33 -0.79
C ASP A 82 -1.57 16.45 -1.58
N GLN A 83 -1.36 15.21 -1.17
CA GLN A 83 -0.33 14.36 -1.75
C GLN A 83 -0.73 13.75 -3.10
N LYS A 84 -1.99 13.52 -3.37
CA LYS A 84 -2.53 12.93 -4.61
C LYS A 84 -1.70 11.74 -5.15
N PRO A 85 -1.34 10.74 -4.32
CA PRO A 85 -0.48 9.65 -4.76
C PRO A 85 -1.12 8.89 -5.93
N THR A 86 -0.29 8.43 -6.86
CA THR A 86 -0.74 7.62 -8.00
C THR A 86 -1.18 6.23 -7.53
N VAL A 87 -0.37 5.62 -6.65
CA VAL A 87 -0.65 4.32 -6.02
C VAL A 87 -0.24 4.35 -4.55
N ILE A 88 -0.98 3.62 -3.71
CA ILE A 88 -0.78 3.55 -2.27
C ILE A 88 -0.79 2.08 -1.85
N GLY A 89 0.29 1.60 -1.27
CA GLY A 89 0.28 0.34 -0.53
C GLY A 89 -0.14 0.59 0.91
N ILE A 90 -1.27 0.03 1.32
CA ILE A 90 -1.80 0.16 2.69
C ILE A 90 -1.53 -1.13 3.47
N GLN A 91 -1.20 -1.01 4.75
CA GLN A 91 -1.04 -2.13 5.67
C GLN A 91 -2.05 -2.04 6.81
N GLU A 92 -2.38 -3.19 7.40
CA GLU A 92 -3.27 -3.36 8.55
C GLU A 92 -4.74 -2.97 8.31
N ALA A 93 -5.17 -2.82 7.07
CA ALA A 93 -6.57 -2.44 6.80
C ALA A 93 -7.54 -3.59 7.13
N ARG A 94 -8.62 -3.29 7.86
CA ARG A 94 -9.75 -4.21 8.10
C ARG A 94 -10.97 -3.81 7.27
N PRO A 95 -11.91 -4.71 6.98
CA PRO A 95 -13.06 -4.42 6.13
C PRO A 95 -13.84 -3.15 6.50
N PRO A 96 -14.12 -2.82 7.78
CA PRO A 96 -14.77 -1.55 8.10
C PRO A 96 -13.93 -0.31 7.73
N GLN A 97 -12.59 -0.41 7.84
CA GLN A 97 -11.69 0.68 7.45
C GLN A 97 -11.62 0.81 5.92
N LEU A 98 -11.57 -0.31 5.19
CA LEU A 98 -11.63 -0.31 3.72
C LEU A 98 -12.91 0.35 3.20
N LYS A 99 -14.05 0.02 3.82
CA LYS A 99 -15.33 0.64 3.48
C LYS A 99 -15.26 2.15 3.68
N TRP A 100 -14.74 2.62 4.81
CA TRP A 100 -14.59 4.05 5.08
C TRP A 100 -13.66 4.72 4.04
N LEU A 101 -12.52 4.11 3.71
CA LEU A 101 -11.59 4.65 2.70
C LEU A 101 -12.26 4.74 1.32
N GLU A 102 -13.00 3.72 0.90
CA GLU A 102 -13.75 3.71 -0.37
C GLU A 102 -14.82 4.81 -0.43
N GLU A 103 -15.49 5.05 0.70
CA GLU A 103 -16.51 6.08 0.82
C GLU A 103 -15.94 7.50 0.81
N ASN A 104 -14.69 7.70 1.25
CA ASN A 104 -14.08 9.02 1.40
C ASN A 104 -13.01 9.33 0.34
N TRP A 105 -12.36 8.33 -0.25
CA TRP A 105 -11.36 8.49 -1.31
C TRP A 105 -11.95 8.17 -2.68
N LYS A 106 -12.95 8.94 -3.13
CA LYS A 106 -13.75 8.67 -4.34
C LYS A 106 -12.96 8.58 -5.64
N ASP A 107 -11.83 9.27 -5.74
CA ASP A 107 -10.94 9.23 -6.91
C ASP A 107 -10.10 7.95 -6.98
N TYR A 108 -10.09 7.15 -5.92
CA TYR A 108 -9.35 5.91 -5.84
C TYR A 108 -10.23 4.68 -6.00
N GLY A 109 -9.66 3.65 -6.60
CA GLY A 109 -10.12 2.27 -6.49
C GLY A 109 -9.14 1.49 -5.64
N TYR A 110 -9.53 0.31 -5.17
CA TYR A 110 -8.60 -0.57 -4.48
C TYR A 110 -8.76 -2.02 -4.89
N ILE A 111 -7.69 -2.80 -4.65
CA ILE A 111 -7.62 -4.25 -4.84
C ILE A 111 -6.93 -4.88 -3.64
N GLY A 112 -7.21 -6.13 -3.38
CA GLY A 112 -6.58 -6.91 -2.30
C GLY A 112 -7.53 -7.93 -1.71
N LYS A 113 -6.95 -8.90 -1.00
CA LYS A 113 -7.66 -9.96 -0.26
C LYS A 113 -7.20 -9.95 1.20
N GLY A 114 -8.06 -10.39 2.09
CA GLY A 114 -7.71 -10.60 3.50
C GLY A 114 -6.69 -11.72 3.65
N ARG A 115 -5.78 -11.58 4.60
CA ARG A 115 -4.68 -12.54 4.82
C ARG A 115 -5.15 -13.95 5.17
N ARG A 116 -6.35 -14.09 5.78
CA ARG A 116 -6.97 -15.40 6.10
C ARG A 116 -7.88 -15.92 5.01
N ALA A 117 -8.15 -15.11 3.98
CA ALA A 117 -9.06 -15.42 2.88
C ALA A 117 -10.47 -15.86 3.33
N ASN A 118 -10.93 -15.41 4.49
CA ASN A 118 -12.21 -15.82 5.08
C ASN A 118 -13.28 -14.71 5.12
N ASN A 119 -12.96 -13.52 4.61
CA ASN A 119 -13.83 -12.33 4.56
C ASN A 119 -14.39 -11.89 5.93
N ALA A 120 -13.77 -12.28 7.04
CA ALA A 120 -14.20 -11.84 8.35
C ALA A 120 -13.89 -10.35 8.58
N ASN A 121 -14.73 -9.66 9.37
CA ASN A 121 -14.55 -8.24 9.66
C ASN A 121 -13.25 -7.89 10.39
N ASN A 122 -12.59 -8.86 10.99
CA ASN A 122 -11.29 -8.72 11.64
C ASN A 122 -10.12 -9.24 10.79
N ASP A 123 -10.36 -9.66 9.57
CA ASP A 123 -9.28 -10.06 8.66
C ASP A 123 -8.52 -8.81 8.19
N GLU A 124 -7.20 -8.88 8.19
CA GLU A 124 -6.35 -7.78 7.78
C GLU A 124 -5.96 -7.93 6.31
N PHE A 125 -6.07 -6.83 5.59
CA PHE A 125 -5.72 -6.68 4.20
C PHE A 125 -4.41 -5.90 4.05
N VAL A 126 -3.76 -6.11 2.93
CA VAL A 126 -2.68 -5.26 2.42
C VAL A 126 -3.08 -4.73 1.03
N PRO A 127 -4.10 -3.88 0.97
CA PRO A 127 -4.65 -3.44 -0.29
C PRO A 127 -3.69 -2.50 -1.02
N ILE A 128 -3.88 -2.40 -2.34
CA ILE A 128 -3.31 -1.37 -3.18
C ILE A 128 -4.43 -0.43 -3.58
N PHE A 129 -4.37 0.82 -3.16
CA PHE A 129 -5.22 1.89 -3.66
C PHE A 129 -4.56 2.54 -4.87
N TYR A 130 -5.35 2.92 -5.87
CA TYR A 130 -4.84 3.53 -7.09
C TYR A 130 -5.77 4.63 -7.58
N ARG A 131 -5.19 5.75 -8.02
CA ARG A 131 -5.97 6.89 -8.55
C ARG A 131 -6.50 6.56 -9.95
N LYS A 132 -7.83 6.42 -10.06
CA LYS A 132 -8.54 5.96 -11.28
C LYS A 132 -8.26 6.80 -12.54
N LYS A 133 -7.99 8.10 -12.36
CA LYS A 133 -7.64 9.01 -13.48
C LYS A 133 -6.17 8.96 -13.88
N ALA A 134 -5.29 8.37 -13.04
CA ALA A 134 -3.85 8.32 -13.30
C ALA A 134 -3.38 6.98 -13.86
N VAL A 135 -4.03 5.88 -13.46
CA VAL A 135 -3.63 4.53 -13.90
C VAL A 135 -4.84 3.67 -14.26
N GLU A 136 -4.62 2.80 -15.24
CA GLU A 136 -5.50 1.70 -15.61
C GLU A 136 -4.99 0.42 -14.94
N LEU A 137 -5.88 -0.30 -14.24
CA LEU A 137 -5.58 -1.62 -13.68
C LEU A 137 -5.61 -2.67 -14.78
N VAL A 138 -4.47 -3.29 -15.09
CA VAL A 138 -4.34 -4.28 -16.16
C VAL A 138 -4.57 -5.70 -15.63
N LYS A 139 -3.93 -6.02 -14.50
CA LYS A 139 -4.02 -7.35 -13.88
C LYS A 139 -3.67 -7.23 -12.40
N TRP A 140 -4.26 -8.09 -11.57
CA TRP A 140 -3.91 -8.18 -10.16
C TRP A 140 -4.27 -9.54 -9.57
N ASP A 141 -3.62 -9.91 -8.47
CA ASP A 141 -4.02 -11.00 -7.56
C ASP A 141 -3.27 -10.86 -6.24
N CYS A 142 -3.36 -11.89 -5.40
CA CYS A 142 -2.63 -12.03 -4.15
C CYS A 142 -1.89 -13.37 -4.12
N PHE A 143 -0.79 -13.41 -3.36
CA PHE A 143 -0.14 -14.64 -2.96
C PHE A 143 0.22 -14.58 -1.47
N TRP A 144 0.38 -15.73 -0.84
CA TRP A 144 0.66 -15.82 0.59
C TRP A 144 2.16 -16.02 0.84
N LEU A 145 2.65 -15.44 1.94
CA LEU A 145 4.05 -15.53 2.35
C LEU A 145 4.22 -16.81 3.17
N SER A 146 4.30 -17.93 2.48
CA SER A 146 4.39 -19.27 3.03
C SER A 146 5.10 -20.23 2.06
N GLU A 147 5.28 -21.47 2.47
CA GLU A 147 5.80 -22.56 1.62
C GLU A 147 4.83 -22.92 0.47
N THR A 148 3.57 -22.51 0.57
CA THR A 148 2.52 -22.73 -0.43
C THR A 148 1.86 -21.41 -0.82
N PRO A 149 2.58 -20.52 -1.56
CA PRO A 149 2.14 -19.13 -1.78
C PRO A 149 0.84 -19.00 -2.57
N ASP A 150 0.48 -20.01 -3.36
CA ASP A 150 -0.74 -20.01 -4.18
C ASP A 150 -1.96 -20.59 -3.43
N VAL A 151 -1.80 -20.99 -2.15
CA VAL A 151 -2.89 -21.48 -1.31
C VAL A 151 -3.44 -20.35 -0.45
N PRO A 152 -4.67 -19.88 -0.69
CA PRO A 152 -5.29 -18.82 0.07
C PRO A 152 -5.35 -19.09 1.58
N GLY A 153 -4.89 -18.10 2.39
CA GLY A 153 -4.87 -18.24 3.85
C GLY A 153 -3.74 -19.10 4.40
N SER A 154 -2.83 -19.59 3.56
CA SER A 154 -1.69 -20.38 4.04
C SER A 154 -0.79 -19.57 4.97
N GLN A 155 -0.25 -20.24 5.98
CA GLN A 155 0.62 -19.64 6.99
C GLN A 155 1.98 -20.32 6.92
N GLY A 156 3.03 -19.51 6.77
CA GLY A 156 4.38 -20.01 6.59
C GLY A 156 5.20 -19.99 7.87
N TRP A 157 6.14 -20.92 7.93
CA TRP A 157 7.22 -21.04 8.94
C TRP A 157 6.71 -20.88 10.37
N ASP A 158 7.24 -19.90 11.11
CA ASP A 158 6.89 -19.59 12.50
C ASP A 158 6.02 -18.33 12.64
N ASN A 159 5.35 -17.90 11.58
CA ASN A 159 4.37 -16.83 11.64
C ASN A 159 3.22 -17.15 12.58
N THR A 160 2.80 -16.18 13.38
CA THR A 160 1.62 -16.33 14.25
C THR A 160 0.30 -16.19 13.49
N VAL A 161 0.34 -15.56 12.33
CA VAL A 161 -0.80 -15.34 11.44
C VAL A 161 -0.37 -15.43 9.98
N PRO A 162 -1.27 -15.77 9.05
CA PRO A 162 -0.97 -15.71 7.63
C PRO A 162 -0.51 -14.31 7.21
N ARG A 163 0.44 -14.24 6.29
CA ARG A 163 0.88 -13.00 5.65
C ARG A 163 0.61 -13.09 4.15
N VAL A 164 0.18 -11.99 3.56
CA VAL A 164 -0.25 -11.92 2.16
C VAL A 164 0.46 -10.76 1.46
N ALA A 165 0.68 -10.89 0.17
CA ALA A 165 1.09 -9.80 -0.71
C ALA A 165 0.03 -9.60 -1.78
N THR A 166 -0.37 -8.36 -1.99
CA THR A 166 -1.20 -7.94 -3.12
C THR A 166 -0.30 -7.41 -4.22
N TRP A 167 -0.51 -7.83 -5.46
CA TRP A 167 0.25 -7.34 -6.59
C TRP A 167 -0.66 -6.88 -7.73
N ALA A 168 -0.15 -5.98 -8.54
CA ALA A 168 -0.83 -5.50 -9.74
C ALA A 168 0.14 -5.09 -10.85
N ILE A 169 -0.35 -5.16 -12.08
CA ILE A 169 0.22 -4.46 -13.23
C ILE A 169 -0.70 -3.28 -13.51
N PHE A 170 -0.13 -2.09 -13.48
CA PHE A 170 -0.80 -0.86 -13.85
C PHE A 170 -0.23 -0.31 -15.17
N LYS A 171 -1.09 0.38 -15.93
CA LYS A 171 -0.68 1.22 -17.05
C LYS A 171 -0.89 2.67 -16.66
N HIS A 172 0.18 3.46 -16.64
CA HIS A 172 0.12 4.89 -16.40
C HIS A 172 -0.52 5.58 -17.59
N ILE A 173 -1.64 6.28 -17.40
CA ILE A 173 -2.48 6.81 -18.49
C ILE A 173 -1.71 7.85 -19.30
N ALA A 174 -1.05 8.82 -18.64
CA ALA A 174 -0.35 9.91 -19.32
C ALA A 174 0.81 9.41 -20.22
N SER A 175 1.64 8.47 -19.72
CA SER A 175 2.80 7.97 -20.49
C SER A 175 2.52 6.72 -21.31
N GLY A 176 1.41 6.02 -21.08
CA GLY A 176 1.12 4.71 -21.65
C GLY A 176 2.00 3.56 -21.14
N LYS A 177 2.96 3.83 -20.23
CA LYS A 177 3.91 2.84 -19.72
C LYS A 177 3.27 1.97 -18.65
N LYS A 178 3.68 0.69 -18.62
CA LYS A 178 3.27 -0.24 -17.58
C LYS A 178 4.32 -0.33 -16.47
N PHE A 179 3.86 -0.65 -15.27
CA PHE A 179 4.72 -0.99 -14.13
C PHE A 179 4.06 -2.07 -13.26
N PHE A 180 4.88 -2.80 -12.54
CA PHE A 180 4.48 -3.83 -11.59
C PHE A 180 4.57 -3.29 -10.18
N PHE A 181 3.54 -3.50 -9.38
CA PHE A 181 3.47 -3.00 -8.01
C PHE A 181 3.10 -4.12 -7.06
N ILE A 182 3.80 -4.22 -5.93
CA ILE A 182 3.48 -5.14 -4.83
C ILE A 182 3.33 -4.33 -3.54
N ASN A 183 2.35 -4.72 -2.72
CA ASN A 183 2.22 -4.29 -1.33
C ASN A 183 2.10 -5.49 -0.41
N THR A 184 2.78 -5.43 0.74
CA THR A 184 2.75 -6.48 1.76
C THR A 184 2.81 -5.89 3.16
N HIS A 185 2.75 -6.77 4.16
CA HIS A 185 3.03 -6.45 5.57
C HIS A 185 3.71 -7.67 6.19
N ILE A 186 5.04 -7.59 6.29
CA ILE A 186 5.91 -8.69 6.72
C ILE A 186 5.74 -8.91 8.23
N ASP A 187 5.93 -10.15 8.68
CA ASP A 187 5.90 -10.48 10.09
C ASP A 187 7.10 -9.86 10.83
N VAL A 188 6.85 -9.30 12.02
CA VAL A 188 7.89 -8.70 12.87
C VAL A 188 8.16 -9.53 14.14
N GLY A 189 7.36 -10.54 14.40
CA GLY A 189 7.47 -11.42 15.59
C GLY A 189 8.35 -12.64 15.39
N SER A 190 8.68 -12.96 14.12
CA SER A 190 9.50 -14.10 13.74
C SER A 190 10.92 -13.67 13.39
N THR A 191 11.89 -14.54 13.65
CA THR A 191 13.29 -14.36 13.19
C THR A 191 13.56 -15.03 11.83
N ILE A 192 12.69 -15.92 11.40
CA ILE A 192 12.84 -16.73 10.17
C ILE A 192 11.92 -16.20 9.06
N ALA A 193 10.65 -15.99 9.37
CA ALA A 193 9.64 -15.66 8.39
C ALA A 193 9.92 -14.38 7.57
N PRO A 194 10.51 -13.29 8.10
CA PRO A 194 10.82 -12.12 7.29
C PRO A 194 11.75 -12.43 6.10
N GLY A 195 12.86 -13.14 6.35
CA GLY A 195 13.80 -13.53 5.30
C GLY A 195 13.16 -14.45 4.27
N LYS A 196 12.43 -15.46 4.74
CA LYS A 196 11.72 -16.39 3.86
C LYS A 196 10.60 -15.72 3.06
N SER A 197 9.89 -14.79 3.66
CA SER A 197 8.88 -13.97 2.97
C SER A 197 9.50 -13.19 1.81
N MET A 198 10.68 -12.61 2.02
CA MET A 198 11.39 -11.88 0.95
C MET A 198 11.85 -12.82 -0.17
N GLU A 199 12.30 -14.04 0.13
CA GLU A 199 12.60 -15.06 -0.90
C GLU A 199 11.35 -15.35 -1.77
N VAL A 200 10.19 -15.57 -1.15
CA VAL A 200 8.92 -15.78 -1.88
C VAL A 200 8.56 -14.57 -2.73
N ILE A 201 8.65 -13.36 -2.17
CA ILE A 201 8.34 -12.11 -2.90
C ILE A 201 9.22 -11.98 -4.15
N VAL A 202 10.55 -12.15 -4.02
CA VAL A 202 11.47 -12.03 -5.14
C VAL A 202 11.20 -13.08 -6.23
N ASN A 203 10.93 -14.32 -5.84
CA ASN A 203 10.57 -15.38 -6.77
C ASN A 203 9.27 -15.08 -7.51
N LYS A 204 8.23 -14.66 -6.79
CA LYS A 204 6.93 -14.26 -7.37
C LYS A 204 7.05 -13.01 -8.25
N MET A 205 7.87 -12.03 -7.89
CA MET A 205 8.15 -10.87 -8.74
C MET A 205 8.73 -11.31 -10.09
N SER A 206 9.67 -12.25 -10.09
CA SER A 206 10.26 -12.77 -11.34
C SER A 206 9.25 -13.57 -12.16
N GLU A 207 8.45 -14.43 -11.51
CA GLU A 207 7.42 -15.26 -12.15
C GLU A 207 6.31 -14.40 -12.78
N LEU A 208 5.81 -13.40 -12.04
CA LEU A 208 4.62 -12.62 -12.40
C LEU A 208 4.94 -11.44 -13.32
N ASN A 209 6.23 -11.11 -13.52
CA ASN A 209 6.69 -10.02 -14.36
C ASN A 209 7.60 -10.50 -15.53
N PRO A 210 7.12 -11.41 -16.39
CA PRO A 210 7.92 -11.92 -17.51
C PRO A 210 8.28 -10.85 -18.55
N GLU A 211 7.52 -9.75 -18.61
CA GLU A 211 7.78 -8.61 -19.50
C GLU A 211 8.94 -7.73 -19.00
N GLY A 212 9.46 -7.94 -17.80
CA GLY A 212 10.54 -7.12 -17.20
C GLY A 212 10.12 -5.67 -16.95
N LEU A 213 8.86 -5.45 -16.57
CA LEU A 213 8.34 -4.13 -16.22
C LEU A 213 9.09 -3.55 -15.00
N PRO A 214 9.23 -2.21 -14.89
CA PRO A 214 9.68 -1.59 -13.65
C PRO A 214 8.86 -2.06 -12.46
N MET A 215 9.52 -2.44 -11.35
CA MET A 215 8.89 -3.03 -10.18
C MET A 215 9.02 -2.13 -8.97
N LEU A 216 7.94 -2.03 -8.20
CA LEU A 216 7.84 -1.25 -6.96
C LEU A 216 7.27 -2.15 -5.86
N LEU A 217 7.85 -2.07 -4.67
CA LEU A 217 7.41 -2.80 -3.48
C LEU A 217 7.19 -1.81 -2.34
N THR A 218 6.05 -1.94 -1.65
CA THR A 218 5.74 -1.25 -0.39
C THR A 218 5.42 -2.27 0.71
N ALA A 219 5.79 -1.91 1.97
CA ALA A 219 5.52 -2.72 3.16
C ALA A 219 5.35 -1.82 4.39
#